data_9bd6f8bc9e2c2164c10aa4a6302127f9
#
_entry.id   9bd6f8bc9e2c2164c10aa4a6302127f9
#
_cell.length_a   1.000
_cell.length_b   1.000
_cell.length_c   1.000
_cell.angle_alpha   90.00
_cell.angle_beta   90.00
_cell.angle_gamma   90.00
#
_symmetry.space_group_name_H-M   'P 1'
#
loop_
_entity.id
_entity.type
_entity.pdbx_description
1 polymer ?
#
loop_
_entity_poly.entity_id
_entity_poly.type
_entity_poly.pdbx_seq_one_letter_code
_entity_poly.pdbx_strand_id
1 'polypeptide(L)'
;FAPFIYHTNGDVTELDGFKLGTSSYVPASQNFMYRDMKTGEVKNTTINDWNKNKSHEFAVLFKWDLGNAWNLDTKAKYTWADANYADFGGSSIMNVKDGKVEGNTNTYYDKNGKLYTGMMDGRRIWFHTAKAKSFLLTSEVMRNYGQHNLKIGLNEWNFDLNYWSASTQWDATVNEYPEFLSHSTVSDPTARTTYYGFNEISTDYAIGNENKLAGYFTDEWRPIESLRFFYGARLEWCRMSVDQLPYARFADMYVGATNADGVTITPQHRTKNKLNYAFTVSATWSFYKGMGLTADFTQMERSPRMTDYANMGPQDLRLRIPLLRGGIYYRNKWIDVTSMITWIQKTNNTDQQDITKPGTSISKTTSLNYSIQTVGWTTNVELDPFKGAHLHALFTYQKPTYKDYSVTVKFDDGETADLNATGNIVKEIPQILIELDPSYTFYKDKMTVWGSFRYFGKTYANLSNALWFNGHWETFAGVKWNATNKLSFNLGVVNFLNQKGASGTISGSELIGPEEAKRFNGYVMSGRYLRPFTVEFGASVKL
;
A
#
# COMPACT_ATOMS: atom_id res chain seq x y z
N PHE A 1 6.57 10.58 -7.73
CA PHE A 1 5.67 11.73 -7.73
C PHE A 1 6.21 12.79 -8.66
N ALA A 2 5.36 13.31 -9.55
CA ALA A 2 5.69 14.43 -10.42
C ALA A 2 4.57 15.47 -10.36
N PRO A 3 4.87 16.77 -10.50
CA PRO A 3 3.86 17.81 -10.60
C PRO A 3 3.15 17.75 -11.95
N PHE A 4 1.86 17.99 -11.96
CA PHE A 4 1.02 18.08 -13.15
C PHE A 4 -0.20 18.98 -12.92
N ILE A 5 -0.85 19.37 -14.01
CA ILE A 5 -2.10 20.11 -13.97
C ILE A 5 -3.26 19.12 -14.05
N TYR A 6 -4.13 19.15 -13.05
CA TYR A 6 -5.36 18.37 -13.00
C TYR A 6 -6.52 19.09 -13.68
N HIS A 7 -7.34 18.38 -14.41
CA HIS A 7 -8.57 18.87 -15.04
C HIS A 7 -9.78 18.13 -14.51
N THR A 8 -10.88 18.82 -14.29
CA THR A 8 -12.10 18.24 -13.69
C THR A 8 -12.82 17.23 -14.57
N ASN A 9 -12.42 17.08 -15.83
CA ASN A 9 -12.82 15.97 -16.68
C ASN A 9 -12.02 14.67 -16.43
N GLY A 10 -11.11 14.68 -15.45
CA GLY A 10 -10.27 13.55 -15.08
C GLY A 10 -8.96 13.43 -15.86
N ASP A 11 -8.67 14.35 -16.77
CA ASP A 11 -7.42 14.40 -17.50
C ASP A 11 -6.30 15.08 -16.70
N VAL A 12 -5.07 14.83 -17.12
CA VAL A 12 -3.89 15.49 -16.60
C VAL A 12 -3.04 16.02 -17.75
N THR A 13 -2.46 17.19 -17.56
CA THR A 13 -1.53 17.80 -18.52
C THR A 13 -0.22 18.16 -17.87
N GLU A 14 0.82 18.26 -18.68
CA GLU A 14 2.16 18.62 -18.23
C GLU A 14 2.14 20.05 -17.68
N LEU A 15 2.80 20.24 -16.55
CA LEU A 15 3.12 21.55 -16.05
C LEU A 15 4.26 22.11 -16.91
N ASP A 16 4.24 23.41 -17.21
CA ASP A 16 5.26 24.05 -18.03
C ASP A 16 6.66 23.81 -17.46
N GLY A 17 7.59 23.33 -18.32
CA GLY A 17 8.91 22.91 -17.88
C GLY A 17 9.02 21.47 -17.33
N PHE A 18 7.91 20.74 -17.19
CA PHE A 18 7.90 19.34 -16.74
C PHE A 18 7.35 18.42 -17.82
N LYS A 19 8.13 17.40 -18.17
CA LYS A 19 7.61 16.27 -18.95
C LYS A 19 7.05 15.23 -18.00
N LEU A 20 5.80 14.90 -18.17
CA LEU A 20 5.17 13.82 -17.44
C LEU A 20 5.92 12.50 -17.72
N GLY A 21 6.17 11.74 -16.64
CA GLY A 21 6.92 10.51 -16.74
C GLY A 21 8.43 10.68 -16.82
N THR A 22 8.97 11.88 -16.58
CA THR A 22 10.41 12.04 -16.44
C THR A 22 10.94 11.35 -15.19
N SER A 23 12.06 10.64 -15.30
CA SER A 23 12.78 10.07 -14.16
C SER A 23 13.70 11.09 -13.48
N SER A 24 13.79 12.31 -14.01
CA SER A 24 14.74 13.33 -13.58
C SER A 24 14.28 14.21 -12.42
N TYR A 25 13.11 13.93 -11.83
CA TYR A 25 12.66 14.62 -10.62
C TYR A 25 13.42 14.09 -9.39
N VAL A 26 14.70 14.43 -9.32
CA VAL A 26 15.62 14.02 -8.25
C VAL A 26 15.98 15.25 -7.42
N PRO A 27 15.87 15.22 -6.08
CA PRO A 27 16.32 16.33 -5.24
C PRO A 27 17.74 16.72 -5.56
N ALA A 28 18.01 18.02 -5.74
CA ALA A 28 19.37 18.52 -5.99
C ALA A 28 20.32 18.22 -4.82
N SER A 29 19.79 18.20 -3.58
CA SER A 29 20.53 17.74 -2.42
C SER A 29 20.27 16.27 -2.13
N GLN A 30 21.35 15.54 -1.88
CA GLN A 30 21.32 14.18 -1.34
C GLN A 30 21.52 14.15 0.19
N ASN A 31 21.81 15.31 0.80
CA ASN A 31 22.08 15.47 2.22
C ASN A 31 20.88 16.06 2.92
N PHE A 32 20.51 15.45 4.03
CA PHE A 32 19.38 15.83 4.85
C PHE A 32 19.77 15.87 6.33
N MET A 33 18.98 16.58 7.11
CA MET A 33 19.07 16.54 8.57
C MET A 33 17.80 15.91 9.13
N TYR A 34 17.93 15.18 10.21
CA TYR A 34 16.80 14.66 10.97
C TYR A 34 17.11 14.62 12.46
N ARG A 35 16.08 14.61 13.30
CA ARG A 35 16.22 14.38 14.73
C ARG A 35 16.00 12.92 15.05
N ASP A 36 16.95 12.29 15.72
CA ASP A 36 16.81 10.93 16.20
C ASP A 36 15.71 10.87 17.26
N MET A 37 14.70 10.03 17.02
CA MET A 37 13.52 9.91 17.88
C MET A 37 13.85 9.45 19.31
N LYS A 38 14.91 8.69 19.49
CA LYS A 38 15.30 8.13 20.78
C LYS A 38 16.24 9.01 21.58
N THR A 39 17.14 9.71 20.90
CA THR A 39 18.21 10.47 21.55
C THR A 39 17.96 11.98 21.54
N GLY A 40 17.08 12.45 20.68
CA GLY A 40 16.84 13.88 20.45
C GLY A 40 17.97 14.59 19.69
N GLU A 41 19.02 13.87 19.30
CA GLU A 41 20.16 14.44 18.58
C GLU A 41 19.79 14.74 17.13
N VAL A 42 20.15 15.92 16.62
CA VAL A 42 20.02 16.25 15.20
C VAL A 42 21.24 15.72 14.46
N LYS A 43 20.98 14.88 13.46
CA LYS A 43 22.00 14.19 12.67
C LYS A 43 21.93 14.59 11.21
N ASN A 44 23.10 14.67 10.57
CA ASN A 44 23.21 14.72 9.12
C ASN A 44 23.19 13.31 8.54
N THR A 45 22.54 13.13 7.40
CA THR A 45 22.48 11.87 6.69
C THR A 45 22.45 12.09 5.19
N THR A 46 22.80 11.07 4.43
CA THR A 46 22.63 11.04 2.98
C THR A 46 21.57 10.01 2.61
N ILE A 47 20.89 10.21 1.48
CA ILE A 47 19.90 9.23 1.01
C ILE A 47 20.53 7.84 0.77
N ASN A 48 21.81 7.79 0.46
CA ASN A 48 22.54 6.54 0.25
C ASN A 48 22.78 5.72 1.53
N ASP A 49 22.57 6.32 2.72
CA ASP A 49 22.68 5.62 3.99
C ASP A 49 21.40 4.82 4.30
N TRP A 50 20.35 5.06 3.55
CA TRP A 50 19.04 4.46 3.72
C TRP A 50 18.73 3.44 2.62
N ASN A 51 17.56 2.78 2.72
CA ASN A 51 17.13 1.69 1.82
C ASN A 51 18.05 0.46 1.88
N LYS A 52 18.54 0.17 3.09
CA LYS A 52 19.37 -0.99 3.39
C LYS A 52 18.59 -1.99 4.23
N ASN A 53 18.70 -3.25 3.84
CA ASN A 53 18.15 -4.37 4.61
C ASN A 53 19.23 -5.44 4.77
N LYS A 54 19.50 -5.78 6.02
CA LYS A 54 20.37 -6.90 6.39
C LYS A 54 19.54 -7.89 7.19
N SER A 55 19.34 -9.07 6.63
CA SER A 55 18.59 -10.12 7.30
C SER A 55 19.35 -11.45 7.28
N HIS A 56 19.11 -12.24 8.30
CA HIS A 56 19.61 -13.59 8.41
C HIS A 56 18.44 -14.50 8.75
N GLU A 57 18.40 -15.65 8.10
CA GLU A 57 17.34 -16.62 8.28
C GLU A 57 17.95 -18.00 8.51
N PHE A 58 17.40 -18.70 9.49
CA PHE A 58 17.68 -20.09 9.74
C PHE A 58 16.36 -20.86 9.74
N ALA A 59 16.28 -21.92 8.93
CA ALA A 59 15.07 -22.73 8.82
C ALA A 59 15.40 -24.21 8.96
N VAL A 60 14.51 -24.93 9.65
CA VAL A 60 14.53 -26.38 9.79
C VAL A 60 13.22 -26.94 9.24
N LEU A 61 13.33 -27.90 8.36
CA LEU A 61 12.21 -28.65 7.80
C LEU A 61 12.35 -30.11 8.27
N PHE A 62 11.33 -30.60 8.94
CA PHE A 62 11.30 -31.95 9.45
C PHE A 62 10.04 -32.65 8.92
N LYS A 63 10.23 -33.79 8.28
CA LYS A 63 9.14 -34.64 7.80
C LYS A 63 9.32 -36.05 8.34
N TRP A 64 8.24 -36.59 8.86
CA TRP A 64 8.26 -37.93 9.42
C TRP A 64 7.02 -38.72 9.01
N ASP A 65 7.21 -39.88 8.45
CA ASP A 65 6.16 -40.88 8.23
C ASP A 65 5.91 -41.62 9.55
N LEU A 66 4.73 -41.37 10.13
CA LEU A 66 4.33 -42.00 11.40
C LEU A 66 3.70 -43.38 11.22
N GLY A 67 3.61 -43.87 9.98
CA GLY A 67 2.90 -45.10 9.62
C GLY A 67 1.38 -44.91 9.52
N ASN A 68 0.69 -45.94 9.00
CA ASN A 68 -0.78 -45.93 8.81
C ASN A 68 -1.31 -44.70 8.07
N ALA A 69 -0.58 -44.22 7.07
CA ALA A 69 -0.87 -43.00 6.28
C ALA A 69 -0.83 -41.68 7.08
N TRP A 70 -0.32 -41.68 8.30
CA TRP A 70 -0.05 -40.47 9.05
C TRP A 70 1.31 -39.90 8.72
N ASN A 71 1.36 -38.60 8.44
CA ASN A 71 2.59 -37.85 8.18
C ASN A 71 2.66 -36.64 9.08
N LEU A 72 3.83 -36.37 9.65
CA LEU A 72 4.15 -35.15 10.36
C LEU A 72 5.03 -34.25 9.48
N ASP A 73 4.62 -33.00 9.28
CA ASP A 73 5.44 -31.95 8.63
C ASP A 73 5.62 -30.81 9.64
N THR A 74 6.86 -30.55 10.04
CA THR A 74 7.20 -29.46 10.96
C THR A 74 8.20 -28.54 10.31
N LYS A 75 7.91 -27.25 10.33
CA LYS A 75 8.75 -26.17 9.81
C LYS A 75 8.98 -25.18 10.92
N ALA A 76 10.24 -24.94 11.26
CA ALA A 76 10.65 -23.92 12.18
C ALA A 76 11.56 -22.93 11.46
N LYS A 77 11.33 -21.65 11.67
CA LYS A 77 12.11 -20.59 11.06
C LYS A 77 12.39 -19.49 12.07
N TYR A 78 13.64 -19.09 12.16
CA TYR A 78 14.06 -17.93 12.91
C TYR A 78 14.70 -16.90 11.97
N THR A 79 14.24 -15.65 12.07
CA THR A 79 14.75 -14.54 11.25
C THR A 79 15.11 -13.38 12.17
N TRP A 80 16.23 -12.73 11.91
CA TRP A 80 16.50 -11.42 12.46
C TRP A 80 16.89 -10.46 11.35
N ALA A 81 16.41 -9.25 11.43
CA ALA A 81 16.58 -8.24 10.41
C ALA A 81 16.90 -6.88 11.02
N ASP A 82 17.77 -6.15 10.33
CA ASP A 82 18.04 -4.74 10.57
C ASP A 82 17.81 -4.02 9.24
N ALA A 83 16.80 -3.17 9.22
CA ALA A 83 16.36 -2.49 8.02
C ALA A 83 16.21 -1.00 8.28
N ASN A 84 16.59 -0.22 7.29
CA ASN A 84 16.28 1.20 7.25
C ASN A 84 15.79 1.58 5.84
N TYR A 85 14.91 2.53 5.77
CA TYR A 85 14.51 3.10 4.49
C TYR A 85 14.11 4.56 4.66
N ALA A 86 14.23 5.32 3.57
CA ALA A 86 13.75 6.69 3.51
C ALA A 86 12.61 6.78 2.50
N ASP A 87 11.54 7.45 2.87
CA ASP A 87 10.35 7.64 2.06
C ASP A 87 10.07 9.12 1.87
N PHE A 88 9.82 9.53 0.62
CA PHE A 88 9.56 10.92 0.26
C PHE A 88 8.07 11.13 0.04
N GLY A 89 7.53 12.20 0.64
CA GLY A 89 6.21 12.73 0.36
C GLY A 89 6.26 14.18 -0.09
N GLY A 90 5.37 14.53 -1.02
CA GLY A 90 5.03 15.91 -1.33
C GLY A 90 3.83 16.34 -0.48
N SER A 91 3.68 17.63 -0.23
CA SER A 91 2.48 18.14 0.42
C SER A 91 1.60 18.90 -0.58
N SER A 92 1.87 20.14 -0.85
CA SER A 92 1.09 20.98 -1.76
C SER A 92 1.99 21.83 -2.61
N ILE A 93 1.58 22.06 -3.85
CA ILE A 93 2.26 23.00 -4.74
C ILE A 93 1.61 24.37 -4.54
N MET A 94 2.43 25.35 -4.25
CA MET A 94 2.02 26.74 -3.98
C MET A 94 2.71 27.69 -4.94
N ASN A 95 2.05 28.78 -5.26
CA ASN A 95 2.67 29.83 -6.07
C ASN A 95 3.23 30.93 -5.16
N VAL A 96 4.52 31.19 -5.28
CA VAL A 96 5.23 32.22 -4.52
C VAL A 96 5.45 33.44 -5.41
N LYS A 97 5.08 34.61 -4.95
CA LYS A 97 5.34 35.88 -5.63
C LYS A 97 6.08 36.81 -4.68
N ASP A 98 7.27 37.26 -5.10
CA ASP A 98 8.12 38.16 -4.32
C ASP A 98 8.33 37.67 -2.87
N GLY A 99 8.60 36.36 -2.74
CA GLY A 99 8.82 35.68 -1.46
C GLY A 99 7.55 35.43 -0.66
N LYS A 100 6.35 35.65 -1.17
CA LYS A 100 5.08 35.49 -0.43
C LYS A 100 4.16 34.50 -1.09
N VAL A 101 3.47 33.73 -0.25
CA VAL A 101 2.35 32.87 -0.60
C VAL A 101 1.08 33.43 0.01
N GLU A 102 0.01 33.45 -0.74
CA GLU A 102 -1.29 33.92 -0.25
C GLU A 102 -1.75 33.05 0.95
N GLY A 103 -2.16 33.72 2.02
CA GLY A 103 -2.59 33.08 3.26
C GLY A 103 -1.45 32.50 4.13
N ASN A 104 -0.18 32.72 3.75
CA ASN A 104 0.99 32.30 4.53
C ASN A 104 1.78 33.54 5.02
N THR A 105 2.27 33.44 6.26
CA THR A 105 3.00 34.55 6.89
C THR A 105 4.50 34.48 6.65
N ASN A 106 5.04 33.39 6.20
CA ASN A 106 6.46 33.20 5.92
C ASN A 106 6.94 34.01 4.73
N THR A 107 8.22 34.25 4.65
CA THR A 107 8.89 34.85 3.49
C THR A 107 9.90 33.86 2.96
N TYR A 108 9.87 33.59 1.65
CA TYR A 108 10.65 32.54 0.99
C TYR A 108 11.80 33.11 0.18
N TYR A 109 12.93 32.45 0.21
CA TYR A 109 14.17 32.86 -0.45
C TYR A 109 14.80 31.70 -1.22
N ASP A 110 15.41 32.02 -2.36
CA ASP A 110 16.22 31.07 -3.12
C ASP A 110 17.56 30.75 -2.42
N LYS A 111 18.34 29.86 -3.02
CA LYS A 111 19.67 29.47 -2.51
C LYS A 111 20.67 30.63 -2.40
N ASN A 112 20.43 31.76 -3.10
CA ASN A 112 21.27 32.95 -3.08
C ASN A 112 20.77 34.01 -2.07
N GLY A 113 19.70 33.69 -1.32
CA GLY A 113 19.09 34.61 -0.37
C GLY A 113 18.22 35.70 -0.97
N LYS A 114 17.88 35.63 -2.27
CA LYS A 114 16.93 36.54 -2.92
C LYS A 114 15.51 36.07 -2.70
N LEU A 115 14.55 37.02 -2.68
CA LEU A 115 13.13 36.68 -2.64
C LEU A 115 12.78 35.78 -3.80
N TYR A 116 12.17 34.64 -3.46
CA TYR A 116 11.79 33.63 -4.44
C TYR A 116 10.49 34.03 -5.14
N THR A 117 10.43 33.77 -6.44
CA THR A 117 9.22 33.85 -7.25
C THR A 117 9.14 32.63 -8.14
N GLY A 118 8.03 31.89 -8.06
CA GLY A 118 7.82 30.66 -8.81
C GLY A 118 6.97 29.66 -8.03
N MET A 119 6.82 28.46 -8.59
CA MET A 119 6.14 27.37 -7.89
C MET A 119 7.05 26.73 -6.85
N MET A 120 6.48 26.47 -5.70
CA MET A 120 7.12 25.85 -4.55
C MET A 120 6.35 24.58 -4.18
N ASP A 121 7.07 23.52 -3.88
CA ASP A 121 6.53 22.25 -3.43
C ASP A 121 6.99 21.98 -1.99
N GLY A 122 6.04 21.85 -1.09
CA GLY A 122 6.29 21.38 0.26
C GLY A 122 6.70 19.92 0.22
N ARG A 123 7.84 19.60 0.82
CA ARG A 123 8.45 18.27 0.81
C ARG A 123 8.64 17.74 2.20
N ARG A 124 8.56 16.43 2.31
CA ARG A 124 8.85 15.68 3.53
C ARG A 124 9.62 14.44 3.21
N ILE A 125 10.52 14.07 4.11
CA ILE A 125 11.17 12.77 4.12
C ILE A 125 10.92 12.11 5.48
N TRP A 126 10.59 10.82 5.46
CA TRP A 126 10.56 9.97 6.64
C TRP A 126 11.75 9.03 6.60
N PHE A 127 12.43 8.94 7.72
CA PHE A 127 13.55 8.04 7.95
C PHE A 127 13.10 6.93 8.89
N HIS A 128 12.94 5.73 8.38
CA HIS A 128 12.43 4.59 9.11
C HIS A 128 13.57 3.67 9.52
N THR A 129 13.58 3.27 10.78
CA THR A 129 14.52 2.28 11.31
C THR A 129 13.75 1.17 11.98
N ALA A 130 14.05 -0.07 11.60
CA ALA A 130 13.40 -1.26 12.14
C ALA A 130 14.44 -2.34 12.46
N LYS A 131 14.40 -2.85 13.70
CA LYS A 131 15.08 -4.09 14.07
C LYS A 131 14.02 -5.10 14.46
N ALA A 132 14.00 -6.25 13.79
CA ALA A 132 13.00 -7.26 14.00
C ALA A 132 13.63 -8.63 14.25
N LYS A 133 12.99 -9.41 15.12
CA LYS A 133 13.26 -10.83 15.30
C LYS A 133 11.94 -11.57 15.16
N SER A 134 11.97 -12.71 14.50
CA SER A 134 10.77 -13.51 14.31
C SER A 134 11.10 -14.99 14.45
N PHE A 135 10.28 -15.69 15.22
CA PHE A 135 10.24 -17.13 15.26
C PHE A 135 8.90 -17.61 14.72
N LEU A 136 8.92 -18.50 13.77
CA LEU A 136 7.74 -19.14 13.19
C LEU A 136 7.87 -20.65 13.32
N LEU A 137 6.88 -21.28 13.92
CA LEU A 137 6.72 -22.72 13.96
C LEU A 137 5.40 -23.09 13.31
N THR A 138 5.42 -24.06 12.40
CA THR A 138 4.22 -24.73 11.89
C THR A 138 4.44 -26.22 12.00
N SER A 139 3.54 -26.92 12.67
CA SER A 139 3.58 -28.36 12.80
C SER A 139 2.22 -28.92 12.40
N GLU A 140 2.22 -29.80 11.42
CA GLU A 140 1.01 -30.36 10.83
C GLU A 140 1.07 -31.87 10.83
N VAL A 141 0.02 -32.51 11.33
CA VAL A 141 -0.22 -33.94 11.19
C VAL A 141 -1.27 -34.12 10.09
N MET A 142 -0.93 -34.93 9.10
CA MET A 142 -1.76 -35.13 7.91
C MET A 142 -2.09 -36.59 7.75
N ARG A 143 -3.30 -36.89 7.28
CA ARG A 143 -3.71 -38.27 6.96
C ARG A 143 -4.63 -38.30 5.74
N ASN A 144 -4.30 -39.17 4.79
CA ASN A 144 -5.23 -39.58 3.75
C ASN A 144 -6.00 -40.82 4.25
N TYR A 145 -7.32 -40.70 4.33
CA TYR A 145 -8.17 -41.82 4.78
C TYR A 145 -9.42 -41.89 3.89
N GLY A 146 -9.49 -42.93 3.08
CA GLY A 146 -10.58 -43.10 2.13
C GLY A 146 -10.69 -41.87 1.20
N GLN A 147 -11.80 -41.14 1.30
CA GLN A 147 -12.10 -39.97 0.50
C GLN A 147 -11.70 -38.64 1.18
N HIS A 148 -11.04 -38.71 2.32
CA HIS A 148 -10.64 -37.57 3.14
C HIS A 148 -9.14 -37.31 3.10
N ASN A 149 -8.76 -36.04 3.06
CA ASN A 149 -7.39 -35.57 3.28
C ASN A 149 -7.41 -34.61 4.48
N LEU A 150 -7.26 -35.19 5.66
CA LEU A 150 -7.31 -34.49 6.94
C LEU A 150 -5.95 -33.89 7.28
N LYS A 151 -5.97 -32.66 7.76
CA LYS A 151 -4.81 -31.96 8.31
C LYS A 151 -5.21 -31.30 9.64
N ILE A 152 -4.40 -31.53 10.67
CA ILE A 152 -4.49 -30.84 11.97
C ILE A 152 -3.15 -30.15 12.21
N GLY A 153 -3.17 -28.88 12.56
CA GLY A 153 -1.95 -28.10 12.69
C GLY A 153 -1.93 -27.19 13.90
N LEU A 154 -0.71 -26.93 14.32
CA LEU A 154 -0.34 -25.92 15.29
C LEU A 154 0.56 -24.91 14.59
N ASN A 155 0.33 -23.63 14.85
CA ASN A 155 1.18 -22.55 14.35
C ASN A 155 1.49 -21.59 15.48
N GLU A 156 2.77 -21.28 15.66
CA GLU A 156 3.23 -20.25 16.58
C GLU A 156 4.04 -19.21 15.80
N TRP A 157 3.78 -17.95 16.07
CA TRP A 157 4.54 -16.84 15.56
C TRP A 157 4.86 -15.87 16.70
N ASN A 158 6.14 -15.75 17.00
CA ASN A 158 6.66 -14.75 17.92
C ASN A 158 7.42 -13.68 17.13
N PHE A 159 7.15 -12.41 17.41
CA PHE A 159 7.69 -11.28 16.68
C PHE A 159 8.08 -10.16 17.63
N ASP A 160 9.37 -9.87 17.70
CA ASP A 160 9.93 -8.71 18.39
C ASP A 160 10.18 -7.59 17.39
N LEU A 161 9.72 -6.39 17.70
CA LEU A 161 9.89 -5.21 16.86
C LEU A 161 10.48 -4.06 17.69
N ASN A 162 11.50 -3.42 17.13
CA ASN A 162 12.03 -2.15 17.60
C ASN A 162 12.03 -1.21 16.40
N TYR A 163 10.96 -0.41 16.28
CA TYR A 163 10.68 0.44 15.13
C TYR A 163 10.44 1.87 15.56
N TRP A 164 11.05 2.80 14.84
CA TRP A 164 10.73 4.22 14.93
C TRP A 164 10.98 4.91 13.59
N SER A 165 10.29 6.02 13.37
CA SER A 165 10.55 6.92 12.28
C SER A 165 10.91 8.31 12.77
N ALA A 166 11.61 9.06 11.94
CA ALA A 166 11.85 10.48 12.10
C ALA A 166 11.42 11.18 10.82
N SER A 167 10.91 12.39 10.89
CA SER A 167 10.50 13.15 9.72
C SER A 167 11.16 14.51 9.67
N THR A 168 11.42 14.99 8.45
CA THR A 168 11.93 16.33 8.19
C THR A 168 11.13 16.94 7.05
N GLN A 169 10.77 18.20 7.19
CA GLN A 169 9.97 18.92 6.23
C GLN A 169 10.71 20.19 5.76
N TRP A 170 10.62 20.47 4.47
CA TRP A 170 11.19 21.65 3.82
C TRP A 170 10.38 22.04 2.59
N ASP A 171 10.68 23.20 2.02
CA ASP A 171 10.18 23.60 0.72
C ASP A 171 11.25 23.52 -0.35
N ALA A 172 10.84 23.23 -1.57
CA ALA A 172 11.72 23.13 -2.72
C ALA A 172 11.13 23.83 -3.95
N THR A 173 12.00 24.24 -4.85
CA THR A 173 11.59 24.71 -6.17
C THR A 173 10.92 23.59 -6.97
N VAL A 174 9.95 23.94 -7.81
CA VAL A 174 9.30 23.01 -8.74
C VAL A 174 10.04 23.06 -10.06
N ASN A 175 11.01 22.17 -10.25
CA ASN A 175 11.77 21.98 -11.48
C ASN A 175 12.34 20.55 -11.54
N GLU A 176 13.05 20.18 -12.61
CA GLU A 176 13.65 18.84 -12.76
C GLU A 176 14.64 18.47 -11.65
N TYR A 177 15.33 19.47 -11.09
CA TYR A 177 16.31 19.32 -10.00
C TYR A 177 15.91 20.25 -8.85
N PRO A 178 14.89 19.87 -8.04
CA PRO A 178 14.37 20.73 -6.98
C PRO A 178 15.47 21.17 -6.00
N GLU A 179 15.59 22.46 -5.80
CA GLU A 179 16.52 23.06 -4.85
C GLU A 179 15.80 23.46 -3.57
N PHE A 180 16.46 23.36 -2.42
CA PHE A 180 15.91 23.83 -1.16
C PHE A 180 15.67 25.34 -1.21
N LEU A 181 14.50 25.73 -0.70
CA LEU A 181 14.19 27.12 -0.37
C LEU A 181 14.44 27.34 1.11
N SER A 182 14.84 28.55 1.47
CA SER A 182 14.86 28.96 2.87
C SER A 182 13.68 29.89 3.15
N HIS A 183 13.27 29.94 4.40
CA HIS A 183 12.21 30.83 4.83
C HIS A 183 12.57 31.58 6.11
N SER A 184 11.89 32.72 6.31
CA SER A 184 11.83 33.43 7.57
C SER A 184 10.40 33.53 8.06
N THR A 185 10.22 33.59 9.37
CA THR A 185 8.91 33.75 10.02
C THR A 185 8.66 35.24 10.37
N VAL A 186 7.43 35.57 10.72
CA VAL A 186 7.11 36.90 11.24
C VAL A 186 7.81 37.20 12.57
N SER A 187 7.96 36.16 13.41
CA SER A 187 8.65 36.28 14.69
C SER A 187 10.17 36.40 14.57
N ASP A 188 10.75 35.92 13.48
CA ASP A 188 12.16 36.09 13.16
C ASP A 188 12.36 36.34 11.66
N PRO A 189 12.22 37.60 11.24
CA PRO A 189 12.32 37.99 9.83
C PRO A 189 13.77 37.97 9.29
N THR A 190 14.75 37.84 10.16
CA THR A 190 16.17 37.76 9.79
C THR A 190 16.69 36.34 9.64
N ALA A 191 16.04 35.35 10.26
CA ALA A 191 16.38 33.95 10.11
C ALA A 191 16.26 33.49 8.65
N ARG A 192 17.06 32.52 8.28
CA ARG A 192 17.03 31.82 7.01
C ARG A 192 17.11 30.33 7.29
N THR A 193 15.95 29.72 7.57
CA THR A 193 15.86 28.30 7.90
C THR A 193 15.36 27.51 6.70
N THR A 194 15.98 26.36 6.45
CA THR A 194 15.56 25.44 5.38
C THR A 194 14.46 24.50 5.86
N TYR A 195 14.57 24.01 7.09
CA TYR A 195 13.66 23.01 7.65
C TYR A 195 12.64 23.67 8.57
N TYR A 196 11.39 23.19 8.53
CA TYR A 196 10.31 23.64 9.43
C TYR A 196 10.40 23.09 10.85
N GLY A 197 11.39 22.27 11.12
CA GLY A 197 11.57 21.51 12.34
C GLY A 197 11.81 20.04 12.03
N PHE A 198 12.02 19.26 13.06
CA PHE A 198 12.24 17.84 12.95
C PHE A 198 11.14 17.10 13.71
N ASN A 199 10.58 16.05 13.11
CA ASN A 199 9.50 15.27 13.70
C ASN A 199 8.20 16.09 13.95
N GLU A 200 7.92 17.08 13.12
CA GLU A 200 6.78 17.98 13.28
C GLU A 200 5.42 17.28 13.13
N ILE A 201 5.41 16.13 12.50
CA ILE A 201 4.20 15.31 12.30
C ILE A 201 4.44 13.95 12.93
N SER A 202 3.35 13.34 13.40
CA SER A 202 3.33 12.04 14.06
C SER A 202 4.44 11.13 13.57
N THR A 203 5.32 10.78 14.48
CA THR A 203 6.37 9.82 14.21
C THR A 203 5.93 8.47 14.70
N ASP A 204 6.17 7.47 13.90
CA ASP A 204 5.91 6.09 14.31
C ASP A 204 6.94 5.67 15.38
N TYR A 205 6.43 5.05 16.42
CA TYR A 205 7.25 4.44 17.45
C TYR A 205 6.54 3.21 17.99
N ALA A 206 7.14 2.04 17.84
CA ALA A 206 6.61 0.79 18.33
C ALA A 206 7.76 -0.12 18.76
N ILE A 207 7.92 -0.32 20.05
CA ILE A 207 8.91 -1.25 20.61
C ILE A 207 8.17 -2.29 21.41
N GLY A 208 8.21 -3.54 20.99
CA GLY A 208 7.43 -4.55 21.67
C GLY A 208 7.50 -5.92 21.05
N ASN A 209 6.60 -6.77 21.52
CA ASN A 209 6.49 -8.16 21.16
C ASN A 209 5.04 -8.50 20.79
N GLU A 210 4.87 -9.31 19.78
CA GLU A 210 3.60 -9.95 19.42
C GLU A 210 3.79 -11.46 19.35
N ASN A 211 2.97 -12.20 20.09
CA ASN A 211 2.93 -13.66 20.05
C ASN A 211 1.56 -14.13 19.58
N LYS A 212 1.55 -15.06 18.63
CA LYS A 212 0.35 -15.69 18.08
C LYS A 212 0.50 -17.20 18.15
N LEU A 213 -0.42 -17.83 18.85
CA LEU A 213 -0.52 -19.29 18.92
C LEU A 213 -1.87 -19.70 18.32
N ALA A 214 -1.84 -20.58 17.33
CA ALA A 214 -3.05 -21.04 16.67
C ALA A 214 -3.11 -22.54 16.50
N GLY A 215 -4.28 -23.09 16.78
CA GLY A 215 -4.66 -24.44 16.38
C GLY A 215 -5.63 -24.39 15.21
N TYR A 216 -5.51 -25.31 14.29
CA TYR A 216 -6.40 -25.39 13.13
C TYR A 216 -6.56 -26.81 12.61
N PHE A 217 -7.63 -27.01 11.88
CA PHE A 217 -7.82 -28.21 11.07
C PHE A 217 -8.33 -27.83 9.68
N THR A 218 -8.04 -28.68 8.70
CA THR A 218 -8.66 -28.67 7.37
C THR A 218 -8.93 -30.10 6.93
N ASP A 219 -9.98 -30.26 6.13
CA ASP A 219 -10.26 -31.52 5.46
C ASP A 219 -10.69 -31.26 4.00
N GLU A 220 -10.14 -32.03 3.10
CA GLU A 220 -10.62 -32.15 1.73
C GLU A 220 -11.35 -33.48 1.62
N TRP A 221 -12.68 -33.43 1.41
CA TRP A 221 -13.55 -34.56 1.27
C TRP A 221 -14.04 -34.71 -0.17
N ARG A 222 -13.84 -35.87 -0.74
CA ARG A 222 -14.27 -36.22 -2.11
C ARG A 222 -15.26 -37.40 -2.06
N PRO A 223 -16.57 -37.13 -1.77
CA PRO A 223 -17.57 -38.19 -1.66
C PRO A 223 -17.75 -38.99 -2.96
N ILE A 224 -17.55 -38.32 -4.09
CA ILE A 224 -17.50 -38.89 -5.43
C ILE A 224 -16.43 -38.16 -6.24
N GLU A 225 -15.95 -38.74 -7.34
CA GLU A 225 -14.87 -38.15 -8.16
C GLU A 225 -15.20 -36.75 -8.68
N SER A 226 -16.50 -36.47 -8.97
CA SER A 226 -16.93 -35.20 -9.50
C SER A 226 -17.19 -34.12 -8.45
N LEU A 227 -17.18 -34.45 -7.16
CA LEU A 227 -17.54 -33.51 -6.09
C LEU A 227 -16.47 -33.45 -5.02
N ARG A 228 -15.95 -32.27 -4.78
CA ARG A 228 -14.94 -31.97 -3.78
C ARG A 228 -15.45 -30.90 -2.82
N PHE A 229 -15.38 -31.16 -1.53
CA PHE A 229 -15.52 -30.19 -0.46
C PHE A 229 -14.16 -29.92 0.17
N PHE A 230 -13.92 -28.67 0.54
CA PHE A 230 -12.81 -28.30 1.41
C PHE A 230 -13.38 -27.43 2.53
N TYR A 231 -13.05 -27.77 3.76
CA TYR A 231 -13.47 -27.01 4.93
C TYR A 231 -12.39 -27.00 6.00
N GLY A 232 -12.40 -25.98 6.82
CA GLY A 232 -11.47 -25.86 7.92
C GLY A 232 -11.79 -24.71 8.85
N ALA A 233 -11.20 -24.80 10.03
CA ALA A 233 -11.29 -23.76 11.04
C ALA A 233 -9.95 -23.54 11.73
N ARG A 234 -9.74 -22.32 12.21
CA ARG A 234 -8.57 -21.86 12.95
C ARG A 234 -9.01 -21.00 14.13
N LEU A 235 -8.42 -21.28 15.29
CA LEU A 235 -8.47 -20.41 16.46
C LEU A 235 -7.07 -19.90 16.75
N GLU A 236 -6.92 -18.61 16.92
CA GLU A 236 -5.64 -17.95 17.15
C GLU A 236 -5.73 -17.06 18.39
N TRP A 237 -4.94 -17.40 19.38
CA TRP A 237 -4.68 -16.51 20.51
C TRP A 237 -3.52 -15.58 20.14
N CYS A 238 -3.75 -14.28 20.26
CA CYS A 238 -2.79 -13.23 19.99
C CYS A 238 -2.55 -12.42 21.26
N ARG A 239 -1.30 -12.33 21.70
CA ARG A 239 -0.85 -11.45 22.76
C ARG A 239 0.11 -10.42 22.18
N MET A 240 -0.17 -9.16 22.43
CA MET A 240 0.68 -8.04 22.05
C MET A 240 1.06 -7.24 23.29
N SER A 241 2.33 -6.83 23.37
CA SER A 241 2.88 -5.95 24.39
C SER A 241 3.79 -4.95 23.69
N VAL A 242 3.48 -3.66 23.74
CA VAL A 242 4.17 -2.63 22.96
C VAL A 242 4.24 -1.31 23.70
N ASP A 243 5.39 -0.65 23.61
CA ASP A 243 5.61 0.73 23.99
C ASP A 243 5.43 1.62 22.76
N GLN A 244 4.58 2.64 22.87
CA GLN A 244 4.21 3.54 21.79
C GLN A 244 4.20 4.97 22.26
N LEU A 245 4.53 5.91 21.39
CA LEU A 245 4.31 7.33 21.68
C LEU A 245 2.85 7.71 21.48
N PRO A 246 2.30 8.59 22.34
CA PRO A 246 1.01 9.17 22.09
C PRO A 246 1.03 9.94 20.78
N TYR A 247 -0.07 9.83 20.03
CA TYR A 247 -0.23 10.65 18.83
C TYR A 247 -0.23 12.14 19.21
N ALA A 248 0.73 12.86 18.71
CA ALA A 248 0.82 14.31 18.89
C ALA A 248 1.57 14.93 17.71
N ARG A 249 1.11 16.09 17.25
CA ARG A 249 1.81 16.93 16.27
C ARG A 249 2.60 17.99 17.05
N PHE A 250 3.85 17.69 17.31
CA PHE A 250 4.77 18.65 17.92
C PHE A 250 5.98 18.82 17.03
N ALA A 251 6.42 20.06 16.86
CA ALA A 251 7.75 20.30 16.33
C ALA A 251 8.80 19.72 17.31
N ASP A 252 9.89 19.20 16.75
CA ASP A 252 11.02 18.67 17.52
C ASP A 252 10.69 17.51 18.49
N MET A 253 9.69 16.71 18.16
CA MET A 253 9.25 15.58 18.97
C MET A 253 10.32 14.47 19.06
N TYR A 254 10.62 14.03 20.27
CA TYR A 254 11.43 12.84 20.56
C TYR A 254 11.15 12.34 21.98
N VAL A 255 11.59 11.13 22.29
CA VAL A 255 11.40 10.54 23.63
C VAL A 255 12.16 11.35 24.68
N GLY A 256 11.44 11.86 25.67
CA GLY A 256 11.98 12.70 26.73
C GLY A 256 11.91 14.21 26.45
N ALA A 257 11.47 14.63 25.26
CA ALA A 257 11.21 16.06 25.00
C ALA A 257 10.03 16.55 25.83
N THR A 258 10.08 17.80 26.27
CA THR A 258 8.98 18.49 26.94
C THR A 258 8.42 19.54 25.98
N ASN A 259 7.11 19.48 25.71
CA ASN A 259 6.45 20.43 24.82
C ASN A 259 6.23 21.80 25.51
N ALA A 260 5.69 22.77 24.74
CA ALA A 260 5.41 24.12 25.25
C ALA A 260 4.41 24.14 26.43
N ASP A 261 3.56 23.13 26.54
CA ASP A 261 2.57 22.98 27.63
C ASP A 261 3.16 22.29 28.86
N GLY A 262 4.46 22.00 28.87
CA GLY A 262 5.15 21.31 29.97
C GLY A 262 4.96 19.80 30.03
N VAL A 263 4.38 19.19 28.98
CA VAL A 263 4.14 17.74 28.91
C VAL A 263 5.38 17.04 28.35
N THR A 264 5.95 16.13 29.12
CA THR A 264 7.08 15.29 28.66
C THR A 264 6.57 14.11 27.83
N ILE A 265 7.17 13.93 26.65
CA ILE A 265 6.83 12.86 25.71
C ILE A 265 7.46 11.55 26.19
N THR A 266 6.64 10.65 26.67
CA THR A 266 7.06 9.33 27.17
C THR A 266 6.30 8.21 26.47
N PRO A 267 6.95 7.08 26.17
CA PRO A 267 6.26 5.91 25.64
C PRO A 267 5.20 5.41 26.62
N GLN A 268 4.04 5.04 26.05
CA GLN A 268 2.96 4.41 26.80
C GLN A 268 2.96 2.91 26.54
N HIS A 269 2.99 2.13 27.60
CA HIS A 269 2.92 0.68 27.52
C HIS A 269 1.50 0.19 27.32
N ARG A 270 1.31 -0.73 26.38
CA ARG A 270 0.02 -1.36 26.08
C ARG A 270 0.19 -2.86 25.97
N THR A 271 -0.69 -3.60 26.63
CA THR A 271 -0.80 -5.04 26.49
C THR A 271 -2.22 -5.40 26.07
N LYS A 272 -2.35 -6.24 25.07
CA LYS A 272 -3.64 -6.74 24.57
C LYS A 272 -3.59 -8.24 24.35
N ASN A 273 -4.66 -8.90 24.71
CA ASN A 273 -4.89 -10.32 24.44
C ASN A 273 -6.19 -10.44 23.63
N LYS A 274 -6.13 -11.18 22.53
CA LYS A 274 -7.25 -11.37 21.61
C LYS A 274 -7.33 -12.84 21.20
N LEU A 275 -8.55 -13.32 21.04
CA LEU A 275 -8.82 -14.60 20.39
C LEU A 275 -9.48 -14.31 19.05
N ASN A 276 -8.79 -14.59 17.96
CA ASN A 276 -9.29 -14.46 16.60
C ASN A 276 -9.73 -15.83 16.08
N TYR A 277 -10.65 -15.84 15.15
CA TYR A 277 -11.04 -17.06 14.46
C TYR A 277 -11.05 -16.88 12.94
N ALA A 278 -10.89 -17.98 12.24
CA ALA A 278 -11.17 -18.07 10.82
C ALA A 278 -11.83 -19.41 10.53
N PHE A 279 -12.75 -19.43 9.59
CA PHE A 279 -13.26 -20.66 9.02
C PHE A 279 -13.53 -20.49 7.54
N THR A 280 -13.45 -21.59 6.81
CA THR A 280 -13.69 -21.65 5.38
C THR A 280 -14.45 -22.90 5.02
N VAL A 281 -15.29 -22.79 4.01
CA VAL A 281 -15.92 -23.93 3.34
C VAL A 281 -15.95 -23.65 1.85
N SER A 282 -15.59 -24.63 1.05
CA SER A 282 -15.74 -24.56 -0.40
C SER A 282 -16.27 -25.87 -0.98
N ALA A 283 -16.96 -25.77 -2.10
CA ALA A 283 -17.42 -26.90 -2.88
C ALA A 283 -17.05 -26.70 -4.34
N THR A 284 -16.60 -27.77 -4.99
CA THR A 284 -16.34 -27.80 -6.43
C THR A 284 -17.04 -29.02 -7.00
N TRP A 285 -17.90 -28.82 -8.00
CA TRP A 285 -18.63 -29.89 -8.64
C TRP A 285 -18.38 -29.88 -10.15
N SER A 286 -17.74 -30.96 -10.63
CA SER A 286 -17.49 -31.22 -12.05
C SER A 286 -18.66 -32.03 -12.62
N PHE A 287 -19.61 -31.40 -13.27
CA PHE A 287 -20.84 -32.07 -13.71
C PHE A 287 -20.82 -32.54 -15.19
N TYR A 288 -19.94 -31.96 -16.00
CA TYR A 288 -19.78 -32.36 -17.40
C TYR A 288 -18.34 -32.16 -17.86
N LYS A 289 -17.88 -32.91 -18.85
CA LYS A 289 -16.53 -32.94 -19.44
C LYS A 289 -15.78 -31.62 -19.37
N GLY A 290 -15.02 -31.43 -18.29
CA GLY A 290 -14.26 -30.22 -18.01
C GLY A 290 -15.07 -29.02 -17.48
N MET A 291 -16.40 -29.09 -17.40
CA MET A 291 -17.25 -28.03 -16.83
C MET A 291 -17.60 -28.31 -15.38
N GLY A 292 -17.67 -27.26 -14.58
CA GLY A 292 -18.09 -27.37 -13.20
C GLY A 292 -18.51 -26.05 -12.58
N LEU A 293 -18.98 -26.19 -11.34
CA LEU A 293 -19.32 -25.08 -10.45
C LEU A 293 -18.34 -25.06 -9.30
N THR A 294 -18.06 -23.88 -8.79
CA THR A 294 -17.31 -23.70 -7.54
C THR A 294 -17.98 -22.63 -6.70
N ALA A 295 -18.00 -22.84 -5.38
CA ALA A 295 -18.45 -21.85 -4.43
C ALA A 295 -17.59 -21.94 -3.17
N ASP A 296 -17.30 -20.80 -2.55
CA ASP A 296 -16.62 -20.76 -1.27
C ASP A 296 -17.15 -19.64 -0.38
N PHE A 297 -17.09 -19.89 0.91
CA PHE A 297 -17.32 -18.92 1.96
C PHE A 297 -16.15 -18.95 2.93
N THR A 298 -15.61 -17.79 3.26
CA THR A 298 -14.56 -17.63 4.27
C THR A 298 -14.93 -16.49 5.20
N GLN A 299 -14.79 -16.71 6.48
CA GLN A 299 -14.89 -15.66 7.50
C GLN A 299 -13.59 -15.64 8.29
N MET A 300 -12.97 -14.46 8.41
CA MET A 300 -11.77 -14.29 9.24
C MET A 300 -11.84 -13.03 10.10
N GLU A 301 -11.16 -13.09 11.23
CA GLU A 301 -10.88 -11.93 12.08
C GLU A 301 -9.38 -11.65 12.12
N ARG A 302 -9.03 -10.39 12.28
CA ARG A 302 -7.66 -9.93 12.51
C ARG A 302 -7.63 -8.89 13.62
N SER A 303 -6.73 -9.08 14.56
CA SER A 303 -6.40 -8.05 15.54
C SER A 303 -5.61 -6.90 14.90
N PRO A 304 -5.68 -5.68 15.43
CA PRO A 304 -4.77 -4.60 15.08
C PRO A 304 -3.32 -5.01 15.28
N ARG A 305 -2.42 -4.50 14.44
CA ARG A 305 -0.97 -4.71 14.56
C ARG A 305 -0.38 -3.79 15.63
N MET A 306 0.82 -4.08 16.10
CA MET A 306 1.54 -3.19 17.03
C MET A 306 1.64 -1.76 16.52
N THR A 307 1.92 -1.57 15.23
CA THR A 307 2.04 -0.25 14.60
C THR A 307 0.70 0.48 14.41
N ASP A 308 -0.42 -0.23 14.39
CA ASP A 308 -1.75 0.40 14.22
C ASP A 308 -2.13 1.28 15.45
N TYR A 309 -1.49 1.07 16.59
CA TYR A 309 -1.74 1.87 17.80
C TYR A 309 -0.92 3.16 17.86
N ALA A 310 0.17 3.26 17.10
CA ALA A 310 1.07 4.40 17.14
C ALA A 310 0.42 5.67 16.59
N ASN A 311 -0.26 5.57 15.45
CA ASN A 311 -0.77 6.71 14.71
C ASN A 311 -2.22 7.09 15.00
N MET A 312 -3.03 6.15 15.48
CA MET A 312 -4.48 6.34 15.58
C MET A 312 -5.03 6.23 16.99
N GLY A 313 -4.14 6.08 17.98
CA GLY A 313 -4.55 5.74 19.32
C GLY A 313 -5.11 4.31 19.41
N PRO A 314 -5.49 3.86 20.62
CA PRO A 314 -5.88 2.47 20.84
C PRO A 314 -7.24 2.16 20.22
N GLN A 315 -7.24 1.68 19.00
CA GLN A 315 -8.41 1.11 18.36
C GLN A 315 -8.48 -0.38 18.70
N ASP A 316 -9.42 -0.76 19.52
CA ASP A 316 -9.56 -2.13 20.00
C ASP A 316 -10.48 -2.99 19.14
N LEU A 317 -10.81 -2.50 17.96
CA LEU A 317 -11.74 -3.12 17.04
C LEU A 317 -11.06 -4.22 16.22
N ARG A 318 -11.70 -5.39 16.17
CA ARG A 318 -11.29 -6.47 15.31
C ARG A 318 -11.76 -6.21 13.89
N LEU A 319 -10.87 -6.36 12.95
CA LEU A 319 -11.22 -6.37 11.55
C LEU A 319 -11.89 -7.71 11.21
N ARG A 320 -13.09 -7.69 10.65
CA ARG A 320 -13.81 -8.87 10.19
C ARG A 320 -13.93 -8.84 8.67
N ILE A 321 -13.65 -9.98 8.06
CA ILE A 321 -13.63 -10.11 6.60
C ILE A 321 -14.42 -11.35 6.19
N PRO A 322 -15.76 -11.26 6.03
CA PRO A 322 -16.53 -12.26 5.31
C PRO A 322 -16.30 -12.14 3.81
N LEU A 323 -16.11 -13.28 3.15
CA LEU A 323 -15.92 -13.43 1.72
C LEU A 323 -16.82 -14.56 1.22
N LEU A 324 -17.64 -14.29 0.22
CA LEU A 324 -18.44 -15.27 -0.51
C LEU A 324 -18.12 -15.18 -1.99
N ARG A 325 -17.80 -16.31 -2.60
CA ARG A 325 -17.59 -16.42 -4.04
C ARG A 325 -18.38 -17.59 -4.61
N GLY A 326 -18.80 -17.43 -5.85
CA GLY A 326 -19.43 -18.52 -6.60
C GLY A 326 -19.26 -18.31 -8.09
N GLY A 327 -19.07 -19.40 -8.83
CA GLY A 327 -18.82 -19.29 -10.25
C GLY A 327 -18.80 -20.62 -10.98
N ILE A 328 -18.49 -20.49 -12.25
CA ILE A 328 -18.38 -21.60 -13.21
C ILE A 328 -16.95 -21.68 -13.72
N TYR A 329 -16.55 -22.88 -14.07
CA TYR A 329 -15.28 -23.10 -14.79
C TYR A 329 -15.47 -24.07 -15.93
N TYR A 330 -14.61 -23.92 -16.94
CA TYR A 330 -14.46 -24.87 -18.03
C TYR A 330 -12.98 -25.09 -18.33
N ARG A 331 -12.56 -26.35 -18.40
CA ARG A 331 -11.18 -26.72 -18.69
C ARG A 331 -11.10 -27.84 -19.71
N ASN A 332 -10.28 -27.64 -20.71
CA ASN A 332 -9.82 -28.70 -21.61
C ASN A 332 -8.34 -28.47 -21.96
N LYS A 333 -7.80 -29.20 -22.95
CA LYS A 333 -6.38 -29.09 -23.33
C LYS A 333 -5.98 -27.76 -23.98
N TRP A 334 -6.96 -26.93 -24.38
CA TRP A 334 -6.73 -25.69 -25.12
C TRP A 334 -7.11 -24.45 -24.34
N ILE A 335 -8.04 -24.58 -23.43
CA ILE A 335 -8.62 -23.47 -22.72
C ILE A 335 -8.95 -23.85 -21.27
N ASP A 336 -8.62 -22.94 -20.34
CA ASP A 336 -9.08 -22.94 -18.96
C ASP A 336 -9.77 -21.61 -18.69
N VAL A 337 -11.05 -21.66 -18.37
CA VAL A 337 -11.87 -20.48 -18.07
C VAL A 337 -12.46 -20.62 -16.68
N THR A 338 -12.32 -19.60 -15.87
CA THR A 338 -13.02 -19.49 -14.58
C THR A 338 -13.69 -18.14 -14.50
N SER A 339 -15.00 -18.14 -14.21
CA SER A 339 -15.79 -16.91 -14.06
C SER A 339 -16.50 -16.93 -12.72
N MET A 340 -16.27 -15.91 -11.88
CA MET A 340 -16.73 -15.87 -10.49
C MET A 340 -17.36 -14.54 -10.12
N ILE A 341 -18.45 -14.60 -9.36
CA ILE A 341 -19.01 -13.47 -8.63
C ILE A 341 -18.44 -13.51 -7.22
N THR A 342 -18.06 -12.36 -6.70
CA THR A 342 -17.47 -12.20 -5.38
C THR A 342 -18.24 -11.15 -4.60
N TRP A 343 -18.55 -11.45 -3.35
CA TRP A 343 -18.95 -10.49 -2.34
C TRP A 343 -17.95 -10.55 -1.19
N ILE A 344 -17.38 -9.41 -0.82
CA ILE A 344 -16.45 -9.28 0.31
C ILE A 344 -16.80 -8.02 1.11
N GLN A 345 -16.73 -8.13 2.41
CA GLN A 345 -16.85 -6.99 3.30
C GLN A 345 -15.64 -6.94 4.23
N LYS A 346 -15.14 -5.77 4.52
CA LYS A 346 -14.07 -5.50 5.47
C LYS A 346 -14.60 -4.50 6.49
N THR A 347 -14.95 -5.00 7.68
CA THR A 347 -15.54 -4.16 8.75
C THR A 347 -14.47 -3.62 9.68
N ASN A 348 -14.82 -2.56 10.42
CA ASN A 348 -13.96 -1.96 11.44
C ASN A 348 -12.59 -1.50 10.90
N ASN A 349 -12.55 -0.99 9.67
CA ASN A 349 -11.37 -0.26 9.22
C ASN A 349 -11.25 1.01 10.04
N THR A 350 -10.04 1.35 10.39
CA THR A 350 -9.72 2.60 11.06
C THR A 350 -8.81 3.40 10.17
N ASP A 351 -9.07 4.69 10.06
CA ASP A 351 -8.26 5.61 9.26
C ASP A 351 -8.20 6.97 9.93
N GLN A 352 -7.17 7.73 9.58
CA GLN A 352 -7.06 9.15 9.88
C GLN A 352 -7.11 9.94 8.59
N GLN A 353 -7.96 10.93 8.55
CA GLN A 353 -8.09 11.84 7.44
C GLN A 353 -7.85 13.27 7.92
N ASP A 354 -7.04 14.00 7.16
CA ASP A 354 -6.92 15.44 7.32
C ASP A 354 -8.05 16.08 6.51
N ILE A 355 -9.04 16.58 7.21
CA ILE A 355 -10.22 17.18 6.61
C ILE A 355 -10.01 18.68 6.56
N THR A 356 -9.98 19.23 5.34
CA THR A 356 -9.80 20.66 5.11
C THR A 356 -11.15 21.35 4.95
N LYS A 357 -11.34 22.45 5.68
CA LYS A 357 -12.53 23.30 5.55
C LYS A 357 -12.54 23.95 4.15
N PRO A 358 -13.64 23.80 3.38
CA PRO A 358 -13.72 24.30 2.03
C PRO A 358 -13.37 25.79 1.90
N GLY A 359 -12.52 26.13 0.93
CA GLY A 359 -12.09 27.51 0.66
C GLY A 359 -11.09 28.10 1.64
N THR A 360 -10.55 27.31 2.55
CA THR A 360 -9.56 27.73 3.56
C THR A 360 -8.36 26.80 3.61
N SER A 361 -7.33 27.17 4.38
CA SER A 361 -6.21 26.30 4.76
C SER A 361 -6.43 25.61 6.12
N ILE A 362 -7.59 25.80 6.76
CA ILE A 362 -7.90 25.21 8.05
C ILE A 362 -8.18 23.72 7.87
N SER A 363 -7.38 22.88 8.52
CA SER A 363 -7.49 21.44 8.45
C SER A 363 -7.56 20.83 9.85
N LYS A 364 -8.32 19.74 9.97
CA LYS A 364 -8.45 18.96 11.19
C LYS A 364 -8.26 17.49 10.92
N THR A 365 -7.29 16.88 11.61
CA THR A 365 -7.11 15.42 11.56
C THR A 365 -8.21 14.76 12.38
N THR A 366 -8.93 13.85 11.76
CA THR A 366 -10.05 13.13 12.37
C THR A 366 -9.86 11.63 12.18
N SER A 367 -9.98 10.89 13.28
CA SER A 367 -9.98 9.42 13.26
C SER A 367 -11.41 8.93 13.07
N LEU A 368 -11.59 7.93 12.22
CA LEU A 368 -12.89 7.33 11.95
C LEU A 368 -12.80 5.82 11.76
N ASN A 369 -13.91 5.16 12.07
CA ASN A 369 -14.12 3.75 11.78
C ASN A 369 -15.16 3.62 10.67
N TYR A 370 -14.90 2.71 9.74
CA TYR A 370 -15.79 2.46 8.62
C TYR A 370 -15.66 1.02 8.12
N SER A 371 -16.55 0.64 7.26
CA SER A 371 -16.50 -0.63 6.56
C SER A 371 -16.38 -0.41 5.05
N ILE A 372 -15.86 -1.40 4.34
CA ILE A 372 -15.85 -1.45 2.88
C ILE A 372 -16.57 -2.72 2.45
N GLN A 373 -17.51 -2.60 1.52
CA GLN A 373 -18.15 -3.72 0.87
C GLN A 373 -17.84 -3.68 -0.63
N THR A 374 -17.42 -4.82 -1.18
CA THR A 374 -17.18 -4.96 -2.61
C THR A 374 -18.02 -6.10 -3.17
N VAL A 375 -18.76 -5.81 -4.23
CA VAL A 375 -19.34 -6.82 -5.11
C VAL A 375 -18.57 -6.77 -6.43
N GLY A 376 -18.16 -7.91 -6.93
CA GLY A 376 -17.36 -7.99 -8.13
C GLY A 376 -17.63 -9.22 -8.97
N TRP A 377 -17.21 -9.16 -10.22
CA TRP A 377 -17.19 -10.25 -11.16
C TRP A 377 -15.82 -10.33 -11.81
N THR A 378 -15.20 -11.51 -11.77
CA THR A 378 -13.89 -11.76 -12.37
C THR A 378 -13.97 -12.96 -13.30
N THR A 379 -13.43 -12.82 -14.50
CA THR A 379 -13.24 -13.92 -15.45
C THR A 379 -11.77 -14.02 -15.81
N ASN A 380 -11.21 -15.19 -15.58
CA ASN A 380 -9.85 -15.57 -15.96
C ASN A 380 -9.88 -16.57 -17.10
N VAL A 381 -9.07 -16.36 -18.12
CA VAL A 381 -8.96 -17.21 -19.30
C VAL A 381 -7.48 -17.51 -19.57
N GLU A 382 -7.15 -18.78 -19.64
CA GLU A 382 -5.87 -19.28 -20.15
C GLU A 382 -6.15 -19.99 -21.49
N LEU A 383 -5.47 -19.62 -22.54
CA LEU A 383 -5.70 -20.16 -23.88
C LEU A 383 -4.37 -20.57 -24.53
N ASP A 384 -4.26 -21.85 -24.91
CA ASP A 384 -3.15 -22.45 -25.64
C ASP A 384 -3.62 -22.89 -27.06
N PRO A 385 -3.82 -21.97 -28.01
CA PRO A 385 -4.51 -22.27 -29.28
C PRO A 385 -3.71 -23.20 -30.20
N PHE A 386 -2.38 -23.13 -30.12
CA PHE A 386 -1.45 -23.99 -30.85
C PHE A 386 -0.08 -24.01 -30.16
N LYS A 387 0.79 -24.91 -30.58
CA LYS A 387 2.12 -25.10 -29.95
C LYS A 387 2.91 -23.80 -29.87
N GLY A 388 3.29 -23.42 -28.66
CA GLY A 388 4.10 -22.23 -28.34
C GLY A 388 3.30 -20.95 -28.17
N ALA A 389 2.03 -20.90 -28.59
CA ALA A 389 1.17 -19.74 -28.34
C ALA A 389 0.43 -19.89 -27.01
N HIS A 390 0.44 -18.83 -26.22
CA HIS A 390 -0.28 -18.75 -24.96
C HIS A 390 -0.87 -17.34 -24.79
N LEU A 391 -2.11 -17.28 -24.31
CA LEU A 391 -2.78 -16.05 -23.94
C LEU A 391 -3.40 -16.22 -22.57
N HIS A 392 -2.97 -15.38 -21.62
CA HIS A 392 -3.71 -15.13 -20.40
C HIS A 392 -4.57 -13.87 -20.58
N ALA A 393 -5.84 -13.95 -20.18
CA ALA A 393 -6.75 -12.80 -20.16
C ALA A 393 -7.52 -12.75 -18.84
N LEU A 394 -7.50 -11.61 -18.19
CA LEU A 394 -8.22 -11.34 -16.95
C LEU A 394 -9.15 -10.14 -17.16
N PHE A 395 -10.41 -10.31 -16.79
CA PHE A 395 -11.37 -9.21 -16.67
C PHE A 395 -11.91 -9.17 -15.27
N THR A 396 -11.91 -7.99 -14.65
CA THR A 396 -12.55 -7.76 -13.35
C THR A 396 -13.42 -6.52 -13.41
N TYR A 397 -14.67 -6.66 -13.01
CA TYR A 397 -15.54 -5.56 -12.63
C TYR A 397 -15.78 -5.63 -11.12
N GLN A 398 -15.58 -4.51 -10.41
CA GLN A 398 -15.80 -4.45 -8.98
C GLN A 398 -16.44 -3.12 -8.58
N LYS A 399 -17.29 -3.18 -7.55
CA LYS A 399 -17.93 -2.00 -6.97
C LYS A 399 -17.59 -1.92 -5.48
N PRO A 400 -16.40 -1.42 -5.11
CA PRO A 400 -16.03 -1.18 -3.72
C PRO A 400 -16.75 0.06 -3.20
N THR A 401 -17.53 -0.06 -2.13
CA THR A 401 -18.30 1.04 -1.54
C THR A 401 -17.98 1.20 -0.07
N TYR A 402 -17.90 2.44 0.37
CA TYR A 402 -17.86 2.75 1.79
C TYR A 402 -19.18 2.40 2.48
N LYS A 403 -19.09 1.87 3.68
CA LYS A 403 -20.20 1.62 4.60
C LYS A 403 -19.88 2.26 5.94
N ASP A 404 -20.88 2.90 6.55
CA ASP A 404 -20.76 3.53 7.86
C ASP A 404 -19.64 4.60 7.93
N TYR A 405 -19.36 5.26 6.78
CA TYR A 405 -18.33 6.29 6.67
C TYR A 405 -18.97 7.67 6.89
N SER A 406 -19.15 8.04 8.14
CA SER A 406 -19.72 9.34 8.51
C SER A 406 -19.07 9.87 9.78
N VAL A 407 -18.72 11.15 9.79
CA VAL A 407 -18.17 11.84 10.96
C VAL A 407 -18.47 13.34 10.90
N THR A 408 -18.81 13.94 12.03
CA THR A 408 -18.86 15.40 12.19
C THR A 408 -17.49 15.90 12.65
N VAL A 409 -16.86 16.73 11.85
CA VAL A 409 -15.56 17.34 12.12
C VAL A 409 -15.78 18.70 12.78
N LYS A 410 -15.17 18.91 13.94
CA LYS A 410 -15.14 20.22 14.61
C LYS A 410 -13.77 20.86 14.40
N PHE A 411 -13.75 21.98 13.71
CA PHE A 411 -12.53 22.75 13.46
C PHE A 411 -12.14 23.59 14.69
N ASP A 412 -10.90 24.07 14.69
CA ASP A 412 -10.36 24.83 15.84
C ASP A 412 -10.99 26.24 15.97
N ASP A 413 -11.62 26.75 14.90
CA ASP A 413 -12.43 27.98 14.92
C ASP A 413 -13.85 27.77 15.48
N GLY A 414 -14.19 26.54 15.92
CA GLY A 414 -15.48 26.17 16.49
C GLY A 414 -16.55 25.77 15.48
N GLU A 415 -16.33 25.96 14.19
CA GLU A 415 -17.26 25.50 13.15
C GLU A 415 -17.23 23.98 13.00
N THR A 416 -18.30 23.43 12.47
CA THR A 416 -18.45 21.99 12.22
C THR A 416 -18.77 21.71 10.76
N ALA A 417 -18.31 20.57 10.26
CA ALA A 417 -18.71 20.06 8.97
C ALA A 417 -18.97 18.55 9.04
N ASP A 418 -19.98 18.10 8.31
CA ASP A 418 -20.32 16.68 8.21
C ASP A 418 -19.64 16.08 6.98
N LEU A 419 -18.83 15.07 7.22
CA LEU A 419 -18.26 14.22 6.19
C LEU A 419 -19.07 12.93 6.13
N ASN A 420 -19.72 12.66 5.01
CA ASN A 420 -20.44 11.42 4.76
C ASN A 420 -20.07 10.85 3.39
N ALA A 421 -19.33 9.76 3.40
CA ALA A 421 -18.95 9.02 2.20
C ALA A 421 -19.68 7.66 2.06
N THR A 422 -20.64 7.37 2.95
CA THR A 422 -21.41 6.12 2.92
C THR A 422 -22.11 5.94 1.57
N GLY A 423 -21.88 4.79 0.93
CA GLY A 423 -22.41 4.46 -0.41
C GLY A 423 -21.53 4.91 -1.58
N ASN A 424 -20.57 5.81 -1.35
CA ASN A 424 -19.63 6.24 -2.38
C ASN A 424 -18.62 5.13 -2.73
N ILE A 425 -18.10 5.18 -3.95
CA ILE A 425 -17.02 4.30 -4.40
C ILE A 425 -15.74 4.64 -3.64
N VAL A 426 -15.03 3.62 -3.20
CA VAL A 426 -13.76 3.80 -2.51
C VAL A 426 -12.74 4.47 -3.43
N LYS A 427 -12.12 5.54 -2.94
CA LYS A 427 -11.12 6.31 -3.69
C LYS A 427 -9.92 5.45 -4.08
N GLU A 428 -9.26 5.80 -5.18
CA GLU A 428 -8.07 5.16 -5.74
C GLU A 428 -8.24 3.69 -6.17
N ILE A 429 -9.45 3.12 -6.10
CA ILE A 429 -9.73 1.76 -6.55
C ILE A 429 -10.50 1.79 -7.87
N PRO A 430 -9.93 1.29 -8.99
CA PRO A 430 -10.63 1.22 -10.25
C PRO A 430 -11.73 0.16 -10.22
N GLN A 431 -12.86 0.46 -10.87
CA GLN A 431 -13.98 -0.47 -10.97
C GLN A 431 -13.80 -1.52 -12.07
N ILE A 432 -12.99 -1.21 -13.09
CA ILE A 432 -12.69 -2.09 -14.21
C ILE A 432 -11.19 -2.33 -14.27
N LEU A 433 -10.81 -3.60 -14.37
CA LEU A 433 -9.46 -4.06 -14.62
C LEU A 433 -9.49 -5.05 -15.78
N ILE A 434 -8.58 -4.87 -16.75
CA ILE A 434 -8.38 -5.81 -17.85
C ILE A 434 -6.89 -6.11 -17.93
N GLU A 435 -6.55 -7.38 -18.10
CA GLU A 435 -5.17 -7.81 -18.34
C GLU A 435 -5.16 -8.78 -19.52
N LEU A 436 -4.26 -8.57 -20.46
CA LEU A 436 -4.07 -9.41 -21.64
C LEU A 436 -2.58 -9.67 -21.79
N ASP A 437 -2.16 -10.91 -21.62
CA ASP A 437 -0.75 -11.32 -21.63
C ASP A 437 -0.51 -12.37 -22.77
N PRO A 438 -0.45 -11.96 -24.04
CA PRO A 438 -0.08 -12.85 -25.13
C PRO A 438 1.40 -13.20 -25.08
N SER A 439 1.73 -14.44 -25.40
CA SER A 439 3.11 -14.87 -25.59
C SER A 439 3.23 -15.93 -26.69
N TYR A 440 4.41 -15.98 -27.29
CA TYR A 440 4.72 -16.99 -28.29
C TYR A 440 6.14 -17.51 -28.09
N THR A 441 6.26 -18.81 -27.88
CA THR A 441 7.52 -19.52 -27.71
C THR A 441 7.87 -20.29 -28.98
N PHE A 442 9.05 -20.06 -29.50
CA PHE A 442 9.54 -20.61 -30.75
C PHE A 442 11.04 -20.96 -30.68
N TYR A 443 11.63 -21.35 -31.81
CA TYR A 443 13.04 -21.73 -31.92
C TYR A 443 13.45 -22.81 -30.92
N LYS A 444 12.78 -24.00 -31.03
CA LYS A 444 13.01 -25.16 -30.13
C LYS A 444 12.81 -24.80 -28.64
N ASP A 445 11.77 -24.02 -28.35
CA ASP A 445 11.40 -23.55 -27.03
C ASP A 445 12.45 -22.65 -26.33
N LYS A 446 13.39 -22.07 -27.10
CA LYS A 446 14.45 -21.23 -26.58
C LYS A 446 14.14 -19.74 -26.58
N MET A 447 13.23 -19.29 -27.44
CA MET A 447 12.89 -17.88 -27.54
C MET A 447 11.39 -17.69 -27.24
N THR A 448 11.08 -16.71 -26.42
CA THR A 448 9.72 -16.29 -26.12
C THR A 448 9.59 -14.80 -26.35
N VAL A 449 8.65 -14.41 -27.21
CA VAL A 449 8.18 -13.02 -27.29
C VAL A 449 6.89 -12.92 -26.49
N TRP A 450 6.73 -11.84 -25.73
CA TRP A 450 5.57 -11.64 -24.89
C TRP A 450 5.16 -10.16 -24.85
N GLY A 451 3.89 -9.93 -24.59
CA GLY A 451 3.32 -8.62 -24.29
C GLY A 451 2.45 -8.70 -23.07
N SER A 452 2.21 -7.57 -22.42
CA SER A 452 1.24 -7.42 -21.34
C SER A 452 0.54 -6.07 -21.48
N PHE A 453 -0.76 -6.08 -21.49
CA PHE A 453 -1.62 -4.90 -21.64
C PHE A 453 -2.56 -4.88 -20.45
N ARG A 454 -2.42 -3.87 -19.57
CA ARG A 454 -3.21 -3.72 -18.36
C ARG A 454 -4.00 -2.43 -18.40
N TYR A 455 -5.33 -2.55 -18.41
CA TYR A 455 -6.22 -1.40 -18.32
C TYR A 455 -6.71 -1.22 -16.88
N PHE A 456 -6.51 -0.04 -16.35
CA PHE A 456 -7.09 0.42 -15.12
C PHE A 456 -8.17 1.44 -15.44
N GLY A 457 -9.41 1.16 -15.02
CA GLY A 457 -10.52 2.07 -15.20
C GLY A 457 -10.39 3.35 -14.36
N LYS A 458 -11.35 4.24 -14.50
CA LYS A 458 -11.45 5.48 -13.71
C LYS A 458 -11.31 5.21 -12.22
N THR A 459 -10.56 6.08 -11.51
CA THR A 459 -10.42 6.09 -10.06
C THR A 459 -10.88 7.41 -9.47
N TYR A 460 -11.61 7.38 -8.36
CA TYR A 460 -11.99 8.61 -7.67
C TYR A 460 -10.84 9.14 -6.82
N ALA A 461 -10.68 10.47 -6.83
CA ALA A 461 -9.59 11.18 -6.16
C ALA A 461 -9.99 11.77 -4.80
N ASN A 462 -11.30 11.74 -4.47
CA ASN A 462 -11.82 12.23 -3.19
C ASN A 462 -12.99 11.37 -2.67
N LEU A 463 -13.36 11.58 -1.40
CA LEU A 463 -14.37 10.79 -0.70
C LEU A 463 -15.79 11.01 -1.23
N SER A 464 -16.10 12.19 -1.75
CA SER A 464 -17.42 12.52 -2.32
C SER A 464 -17.65 11.96 -3.73
N ASN A 465 -16.60 11.38 -4.35
CA ASN A 465 -16.58 10.96 -5.76
C ASN A 465 -16.81 12.11 -6.77
N ALA A 466 -16.60 13.35 -6.35
CA ALA A 466 -16.74 14.52 -7.23
C ALA A 466 -15.52 14.75 -8.14
N LEU A 467 -14.37 14.22 -7.76
CA LEU A 467 -13.11 14.32 -8.50
C LEU A 467 -12.58 12.92 -8.84
N TRP A 468 -12.01 12.76 -10.03
CA TRP A 468 -11.52 11.46 -10.49
C TRP A 468 -10.35 11.62 -11.48
N PHE A 469 -9.59 10.54 -11.66
CA PHE A 469 -8.65 10.37 -12.75
C PHE A 469 -9.21 9.38 -13.77
N ASN A 470 -9.01 9.68 -15.06
CA ASN A 470 -9.42 8.80 -16.15
C ASN A 470 -8.65 7.49 -16.16
N GLY A 471 -9.27 6.46 -16.72
CA GLY A 471 -8.61 5.18 -16.89
C GLY A 471 -7.45 5.25 -17.88
N HIS A 472 -6.49 4.34 -17.70
CA HIS A 472 -5.27 4.30 -18.52
C HIS A 472 -4.82 2.86 -18.77
N TRP A 473 -3.99 2.69 -19.78
CA TRP A 473 -3.31 1.44 -20.06
C TRP A 473 -1.88 1.50 -19.53
N GLU A 474 -1.42 0.39 -18.97
CA GLU A 474 0.00 0.10 -18.79
C GLU A 474 0.40 -0.99 -19.77
N THR A 475 1.53 -0.81 -20.46
CA THR A 475 1.93 -1.71 -21.53
C THR A 475 3.36 -2.15 -21.38
N PHE A 476 3.55 -3.48 -21.52
CA PHE A 476 4.85 -4.11 -21.39
C PHE A 476 5.05 -5.06 -22.57
N ALA A 477 6.28 -5.18 -23.06
CA ALA A 477 6.63 -6.17 -24.06
C ALA A 477 8.06 -6.65 -23.85
N GLY A 478 8.37 -7.82 -24.35
CA GLY A 478 9.74 -8.29 -24.22
C GLY A 478 10.06 -9.55 -25.01
N VAL A 479 11.33 -9.86 -25.00
CA VAL A 479 11.88 -11.09 -25.59
C VAL A 479 12.78 -11.75 -24.56
N LYS A 480 12.54 -13.02 -24.33
CA LYS A 480 13.40 -13.89 -23.51
C LYS A 480 14.11 -14.89 -24.42
N TRP A 481 15.40 -15.02 -24.25
CA TRP A 481 16.21 -15.99 -24.99
C TRP A 481 17.02 -16.88 -24.03
N ASN A 482 16.71 -18.17 -24.01
CA ASN A 482 17.47 -19.21 -23.32
C ASN A 482 18.58 -19.68 -24.25
N ALA A 483 19.71 -18.98 -24.30
CA ALA A 483 20.82 -19.28 -25.19
C ALA A 483 21.40 -20.68 -24.92
N THR A 484 21.52 -21.04 -23.64
CA THR A 484 21.90 -22.39 -23.18
C THR A 484 21.05 -22.77 -21.96
N ASN A 485 21.25 -23.99 -21.44
CA ASN A 485 20.58 -24.44 -20.18
C ASN A 485 21.02 -23.61 -18.95
N LYS A 486 22.13 -22.88 -19.06
CA LYS A 486 22.70 -22.08 -17.97
C LYS A 486 22.65 -20.57 -18.21
N LEU A 487 22.50 -20.12 -19.45
CA LEU A 487 22.55 -18.70 -19.82
C LEU A 487 21.26 -18.26 -20.49
N SER A 488 20.63 -17.24 -19.95
CA SER A 488 19.47 -16.58 -20.56
C SER A 488 19.61 -15.07 -20.58
N PHE A 489 19.01 -14.47 -21.61
CA PHE A 489 18.90 -13.02 -21.79
C PHE A 489 17.44 -12.62 -21.79
N ASN A 490 17.18 -11.43 -21.28
CA ASN A 490 15.87 -10.82 -21.26
C ASN A 490 15.99 -9.36 -21.72
N LEU A 491 15.19 -8.99 -22.71
CA LEU A 491 15.00 -7.61 -23.13
C LEU A 491 13.54 -7.27 -22.86
N GLY A 492 13.29 -6.25 -22.05
CA GLY A 492 11.97 -5.77 -21.69
C GLY A 492 11.79 -4.31 -22.05
N VAL A 493 10.57 -3.95 -22.40
CA VAL A 493 10.14 -2.55 -22.61
C VAL A 493 8.95 -2.29 -21.74
N VAL A 494 9.04 -1.29 -20.87
CA VAL A 494 7.96 -0.79 -20.00
C VAL A 494 7.32 0.40 -20.69
N ASN A 495 5.99 0.45 -20.67
CA ASN A 495 5.19 1.51 -21.29
C ASN A 495 5.57 1.76 -22.77
N PHE A 496 5.57 0.69 -23.58
CA PHE A 496 6.03 0.78 -24.96
C PHE A 496 5.14 1.65 -25.86
N LEU A 497 3.88 1.89 -25.47
CA LEU A 497 3.00 2.84 -26.14
C LEU A 497 3.17 4.28 -25.62
N ASN A 498 4.10 4.52 -24.69
CA ASN A 498 4.38 5.80 -24.06
C ASN A 498 3.10 6.52 -23.56
N GLN A 499 2.23 5.76 -22.89
CA GLN A 499 0.96 6.25 -22.36
C GLN A 499 1.20 7.18 -21.18
N LYS A 500 0.35 8.18 -21.06
CA LYS A 500 0.31 9.11 -19.94
C LYS A 500 -0.87 8.79 -19.05
N GLY A 501 -0.68 8.89 -17.75
CA GLY A 501 -1.75 8.70 -16.77
C GLY A 501 -1.26 9.04 -15.37
N ALA A 502 -2.18 9.40 -14.51
CA ALA A 502 -1.90 9.73 -13.12
C ALA A 502 -2.97 9.15 -12.20
N SER A 503 -2.63 9.02 -10.93
CA SER A 503 -3.54 8.62 -9.87
C SER A 503 -3.14 9.28 -8.55
N GLY A 504 -4.05 9.31 -7.60
CA GLY A 504 -3.80 9.83 -6.27
C GLY A 504 -5.05 10.40 -5.62
N THR A 505 -4.87 10.97 -4.45
CA THR A 505 -5.88 11.74 -3.72
C THR A 505 -5.63 13.21 -3.91
N ILE A 506 -6.67 14.01 -4.16
CA ILE A 506 -6.59 15.46 -4.21
C ILE A 506 -6.82 15.98 -2.78
N SER A 507 -5.76 16.43 -2.13
CA SER A 507 -5.83 16.98 -0.77
C SER A 507 -6.65 18.26 -0.72
N GLY A 508 -7.38 18.48 0.37
CA GLY A 508 -8.27 19.64 0.54
C GLY A 508 -9.60 19.51 -0.21
N SER A 509 -9.91 18.31 -0.73
CA SER A 509 -11.14 18.03 -1.45
C SER A 509 -12.08 17.06 -0.73
N GLU A 510 -11.83 16.73 0.52
CA GLU A 510 -12.56 15.70 1.27
C GLU A 510 -14.05 16.07 1.44
N LEU A 511 -14.34 17.36 1.65
CA LEU A 511 -15.70 17.91 1.82
C LEU A 511 -16.28 18.50 0.52
N ILE A 512 -15.57 18.39 -0.62
CA ILE A 512 -15.97 19.01 -1.87
C ILE A 512 -17.04 18.19 -2.57
N GLY A 513 -18.18 18.81 -2.82
CA GLY A 513 -19.26 18.25 -3.64
C GLY A 513 -19.09 18.52 -5.14
N PRO A 514 -19.99 18.00 -6.01
CA PRO A 514 -19.89 18.13 -7.47
C PRO A 514 -19.87 19.57 -7.97
N GLU A 515 -20.64 20.47 -7.35
CA GLU A 515 -20.71 21.88 -7.77
C GLU A 515 -19.41 22.63 -7.50
N GLU A 516 -18.78 22.34 -6.36
CA GLU A 516 -17.54 22.98 -5.95
C GLU A 516 -16.31 22.35 -6.62
N ALA A 517 -16.45 21.16 -7.18
CA ALA A 517 -15.36 20.44 -7.85
C ALA A 517 -14.76 21.25 -9.01
N LYS A 518 -15.56 22.12 -9.65
CA LYS A 518 -15.13 22.97 -10.79
C LYS A 518 -13.94 23.87 -10.45
N ARG A 519 -13.75 24.26 -9.18
CA ARG A 519 -12.62 25.08 -8.74
C ARG A 519 -11.26 24.39 -8.83
N PHE A 520 -11.27 23.04 -8.92
CA PHE A 520 -10.04 22.25 -9.09
C PHE A 520 -9.59 22.15 -10.55
N ASN A 521 -10.31 22.76 -11.50
CA ASN A 521 -9.86 22.78 -12.89
C ASN A 521 -8.61 23.65 -13.03
N GLY A 522 -7.53 23.08 -13.58
CA GLY A 522 -6.24 23.76 -13.64
C GLY A 522 -5.43 23.67 -12.34
N TYR A 523 -5.89 22.87 -11.36
CA TYR A 523 -5.19 22.70 -10.09
C TYR A 523 -3.85 21.99 -10.30
N VAL A 524 -2.78 22.61 -9.80
CA VAL A 524 -1.44 22.02 -9.83
C VAL A 524 -1.26 21.13 -8.63
N MET A 525 -0.97 19.87 -8.86
CA MET A 525 -0.75 18.89 -7.81
C MET A 525 0.43 17.98 -8.11
N SER A 526 0.93 17.32 -7.08
CA SER A 526 1.90 16.24 -7.19
C SER A 526 1.21 14.89 -6.95
N GLY A 527 1.40 13.95 -7.85
CA GLY A 527 0.77 12.62 -7.74
C GLY A 527 1.62 11.49 -8.32
N ARG A 528 1.07 10.29 -8.28
CA ARG A 528 1.68 9.12 -8.91
C ARG A 528 1.47 9.20 -10.40
N TYR A 529 2.52 8.98 -11.14
CA TYR A 529 2.53 9.03 -12.59
C TYR A 529 2.98 7.71 -13.19
N LEU A 530 2.51 7.39 -14.40
CA LEU A 530 2.94 6.18 -15.09
C LEU A 530 4.44 6.24 -15.37
N ARG A 531 5.09 5.10 -15.20
CA ARG A 531 6.50 4.95 -15.58
C ARG A 531 6.65 5.30 -17.08
N PRO A 532 7.62 6.14 -17.47
CA PRO A 532 7.84 6.48 -18.87
C PRO A 532 8.33 5.27 -19.66
N PHE A 533 8.36 5.41 -21.00
CA PHE A 533 9.00 4.43 -21.87
C PHE A 533 10.39 4.11 -21.36
N THR A 534 10.62 2.86 -21.03
CA THR A 534 11.88 2.39 -20.45
C THR A 534 12.28 1.05 -21.08
N VAL A 535 13.54 0.92 -21.45
CA VAL A 535 14.11 -0.34 -21.93
C VAL A 535 14.96 -0.97 -20.82
N GLU A 536 14.74 -2.25 -20.56
CA GLU A 536 15.45 -3.02 -19.55
C GLU A 536 16.14 -4.22 -20.20
N PHE A 537 17.42 -4.41 -19.89
CA PHE A 537 18.17 -5.57 -20.30
C PHE A 537 18.63 -6.37 -19.09
N GLY A 538 18.49 -7.68 -19.15
CA GLY A 538 18.94 -8.59 -18.11
C GLY A 538 19.63 -9.81 -18.68
N ALA A 539 20.64 -10.29 -17.97
CA ALA A 539 21.28 -11.58 -18.23
C ALA A 539 21.28 -12.40 -16.95
N SER A 540 20.99 -13.69 -17.05
CA SER A 540 20.97 -14.62 -15.92
C SER A 540 21.87 -15.82 -16.23
N VAL A 541 22.73 -16.15 -15.27
CA VAL A 541 23.59 -17.34 -15.31
C VAL A 541 23.18 -18.28 -14.19
N LYS A 542 22.89 -19.53 -14.53
CA LYS A 542 22.63 -20.61 -13.57
C LYS A 542 23.94 -21.34 -13.29
N LEU A 543 24.42 -21.28 -12.08
CA LEU A 543 25.65 -21.93 -11.60
C LEU A 543 25.50 -23.42 -11.44
#